data_740eba8b2f6a1b9bdb64683cc3b06b22
#
_entry.id   740eba8b2f6a1b9bdb64683cc3b06b22
#
_cell.length_a   1.000
_cell.length_b   1.000
_cell.length_c   1.000
_cell.angle_alpha   90.00
_cell.angle_beta   90.00
_cell.angle_gamma   90.00
#
_symmetry.space_group_name_H-M   'P 1'
#
loop_
_entity.id
_entity.type
_entity.pdbx_description
1 polymer ?
#
loop_
_entity_poly.entity_id
_entity_poly.type
_entity_poly.pdbx_seq_one_letter_code
_entity_poly.pdbx_strand_id
1 'polypeptide(L)'
;MLKISNHYVSKIVFFLLFVEVLVLVGAAYAGAAVRFFDQGAPTGPHLDHFFLSALSFAIAIVFSMSAMGMYQLNFSEGLRNPFFLKLMPSFAMGFVILTLIFYMAPNLQIGRGVLLAVFVIGAGGIFLARMVFFKTSELRFLETRIIFLGGGPLAKECSDLATHNTSYHKYDIAGFIPIPSEECCVPTSMLLKVREGESLASLAAAHNVEEIVVSVQNRRAGFPIKELLACKLQGIKVTDAANFFERETCQIRVDSLQPSWLVFGGGFDQSFIRTFMKRGFDLICSAIILTVSFPVMVLTALLIYLEDRSPIFYQQERVGLDGHPFNVLKFRSMRNDAEKGGKPQWAAQNDPRVTRVGNFIRKTRIDELPQILNVFKGEMSFVGPRPERPYFVEQLIDVVPYYNVRHSIKPGITGWAQVRYGYGASADDALQKLQYDLYYVKNNSLFLDILILIDTLKVVLFRSGR
;
A
#
# COMPACT_ATOMS: atom_id res chain seq x y z
N MET A 1 -13.22 -6.68 4.75
CA MET A 1 -12.48 -5.53 4.21
C MET A 1 -13.42 -4.42 3.78
N LEU A 2 -13.01 -3.16 3.97
CA LEU A 2 -13.68 -1.99 3.41
C LEU A 2 -12.98 -1.62 2.10
N LYS A 3 -13.76 -1.25 1.06
CA LYS A 3 -13.20 -0.74 -0.19
C LYS A 3 -13.28 0.79 -0.16
N ILE A 4 -12.16 1.46 0.02
CA ILE A 4 -12.05 2.94 0.06
C ILE A 4 -11.34 3.39 -1.19
N SER A 5 -11.98 4.21 -2.02
CA SER A 5 -11.40 4.70 -3.29
C SER A 5 -10.75 3.58 -4.11
N ASN A 6 -11.45 2.47 -4.29
CA ASN A 6 -11.01 1.25 -4.98
C ASN A 6 -9.91 0.43 -4.30
N HIS A 7 -9.34 0.86 -3.17
CA HIS A 7 -8.36 0.09 -2.41
C HIS A 7 -8.99 -0.65 -1.23
N TYR A 8 -8.51 -1.86 -0.93
CA TYR A 8 -9.00 -2.69 0.16
C TYR A 8 -8.26 -2.40 1.45
N VAL A 9 -8.99 -1.92 2.47
CA VAL A 9 -8.46 -1.65 3.81
C VAL A 9 -9.12 -2.61 4.81
N SER A 10 -8.34 -3.17 5.73
CA SER A 10 -8.88 -4.00 6.80
C SER A 10 -9.85 -3.20 7.69
N LYS A 11 -11.03 -3.75 7.98
CA LYS A 11 -11.98 -3.15 8.94
C LYS A 11 -11.31 -2.88 10.29
N ILE A 12 -10.43 -3.78 10.71
CA ILE A 12 -9.70 -3.73 11.98
C ILE A 12 -8.74 -2.54 12.00
N VAL A 13 -7.95 -2.35 10.92
CA VAL A 13 -7.03 -1.21 10.80
C VAL A 13 -7.79 0.11 10.79
N PHE A 14 -8.90 0.15 10.07
CA PHE A 14 -9.74 1.36 10.01
C PHE A 14 -10.35 1.71 11.38
N PHE A 15 -10.86 0.71 12.10
CA PHE A 15 -11.38 0.90 13.45
C PHE A 15 -10.28 1.34 14.43
N LEU A 16 -9.10 0.70 14.38
CA LEU A 16 -7.97 1.07 15.21
C LEU A 16 -7.54 2.51 14.95
N LEU A 17 -7.40 2.91 13.68
CA LEU A 17 -7.05 4.27 13.29
C LEU A 17 -8.08 5.28 13.82
N PHE A 18 -9.36 4.97 13.71
CA PHE A 18 -10.42 5.83 14.24
C PHE A 18 -10.30 6.02 15.76
N VAL A 19 -10.10 4.93 16.51
CA VAL A 19 -9.90 4.98 17.97
C VAL A 19 -8.65 5.79 18.32
N GLU A 20 -7.54 5.58 17.60
CA GLU A 20 -6.29 6.30 17.85
C GLU A 20 -6.41 7.81 17.58
N VAL A 21 -7.13 8.20 16.53
CA VAL A 21 -7.43 9.63 16.27
C VAL A 21 -8.25 10.23 17.43
N LEU A 22 -9.28 9.52 17.91
CA LEU A 22 -10.06 9.97 19.06
C LEU A 22 -9.21 10.11 20.34
N VAL A 23 -8.34 9.13 20.59
CA VAL A 23 -7.42 9.15 21.73
C VAL A 23 -6.46 10.34 21.64
N LEU A 24 -5.90 10.62 20.47
CA LEU A 24 -4.97 11.73 20.28
C LEU A 24 -5.66 13.10 20.37
N VAL A 25 -6.85 13.25 19.81
CA VAL A 25 -7.65 14.47 19.97
C VAL A 25 -8.03 14.64 21.45
N GLY A 26 -8.50 13.59 22.13
CA GLY A 26 -8.78 13.61 23.56
C GLY A 26 -7.56 13.96 24.40
N ALA A 27 -6.38 13.44 24.05
CA ALA A 27 -5.11 13.78 24.71
C ALA A 27 -4.74 15.25 24.55
N ALA A 28 -5.07 15.88 23.42
CA ALA A 28 -4.85 17.32 23.23
C ALA A 28 -5.71 18.15 24.20
N TYR A 29 -6.99 17.82 24.33
CA TYR A 29 -7.87 18.49 25.29
C TYR A 29 -7.48 18.20 26.75
N ALA A 30 -7.12 16.95 27.07
CA ALA A 30 -6.66 16.58 28.41
C ALA A 30 -5.36 17.31 28.78
N GLY A 31 -4.40 17.41 27.85
CA GLY A 31 -3.16 18.15 28.05
C GLY A 31 -3.37 19.65 28.27
N ALA A 32 -4.33 20.24 27.55
CA ALA A 32 -4.75 21.62 27.79
C ALA A 32 -5.38 21.78 29.18
N ALA A 33 -6.29 20.88 29.56
CA ALA A 33 -6.95 20.89 30.87
C ALA A 33 -5.94 20.76 32.03
N VAL A 34 -4.98 19.84 31.93
CA VAL A 34 -3.91 19.67 32.93
C VAL A 34 -3.10 20.95 33.11
N ARG A 35 -2.75 21.63 32.00
CA ARG A 35 -1.93 22.85 32.06
C ARG A 35 -2.65 24.04 32.65
N PHE A 36 -3.95 24.17 32.41
CA PHE A 36 -4.77 25.31 32.84
C PHE A 36 -5.62 25.01 34.08
N PHE A 37 -5.39 23.86 34.74
CA PHE A 37 -6.15 23.42 35.90
C PHE A 37 -6.17 24.48 37.04
N ASP A 38 -5.01 25.13 37.30
CA ASP A 38 -4.88 26.15 38.33
C ASP A 38 -5.50 27.52 37.98
N GLN A 39 -5.86 27.74 36.70
CA GLN A 39 -6.39 29.01 36.25
C GLN A 39 -7.94 29.10 36.26
N GLY A 40 -8.59 28.07 36.76
CA GLY A 40 -10.04 28.06 37.08
C GLY A 40 -11.00 28.10 35.91
N ALA A 41 -10.55 28.09 34.69
CA ALA A 41 -11.42 28.02 33.51
C ALA A 41 -10.77 27.33 32.29
N PRO A 42 -11.29 26.21 31.84
CA PRO A 42 -10.97 25.68 30.50
C PRO A 42 -11.69 26.47 29.38
N THR A 43 -12.38 27.57 29.71
CA THR A 43 -13.22 28.37 28.80
C THR A 43 -12.61 29.72 28.49
N GLY A 44 -11.39 29.73 27.89
CA GLY A 44 -10.82 30.94 27.32
C GLY A 44 -11.10 31.04 25.81
N PRO A 45 -11.09 32.26 25.22
CA PRO A 45 -11.33 32.49 23.78
C PRO A 45 -10.35 31.77 22.85
N HIS A 46 -9.37 31.07 23.40
CA HIS A 46 -8.38 30.26 22.66
C HIS A 46 -8.88 28.87 22.30
N LEU A 47 -10.05 28.42 22.80
CA LEU A 47 -10.60 27.08 22.52
C LEU A 47 -11.39 27.02 21.22
N ASP A 48 -11.85 28.14 20.68
CA ASP A 48 -12.68 28.18 19.46
C ASP A 48 -11.94 27.63 18.22
N HIS A 49 -10.61 27.69 18.19
CA HIS A 49 -9.78 27.11 17.14
C HIS A 49 -8.94 25.90 17.60
N PHE A 50 -9.05 25.50 18.88
CA PHE A 50 -8.21 24.43 19.45
C PHE A 50 -8.47 23.07 18.79
N PHE A 51 -9.69 22.84 18.29
CA PHE A 51 -10.04 21.61 17.57
C PHE A 51 -9.14 21.39 16.33
N LEU A 52 -8.88 22.43 15.54
CA LEU A 52 -8.00 22.33 14.37
C LEU A 52 -6.54 22.03 14.79
N SER A 53 -6.08 22.62 15.89
CA SER A 53 -4.75 22.32 16.45
C SER A 53 -4.67 20.88 16.98
N ALA A 54 -5.68 20.40 17.68
CA ALA A 54 -5.78 19.03 18.15
C ALA A 54 -5.84 18.02 16.99
N LEU A 55 -6.59 18.36 15.93
CA LEU A 55 -6.69 17.54 14.74
C LEU A 55 -5.36 17.50 13.97
N SER A 56 -4.67 18.63 13.85
CA SER A 56 -3.34 18.70 13.22
C SER A 56 -2.31 17.83 13.95
N PHE A 57 -2.36 17.83 15.30
CA PHE A 57 -1.56 16.94 16.13
C PHE A 57 -1.89 15.46 15.84
N ALA A 58 -3.17 15.09 15.87
CA ALA A 58 -3.60 13.71 15.63
C ALA A 58 -3.16 13.23 14.23
N ILE A 59 -3.36 14.05 13.19
CA ILE A 59 -2.98 13.72 11.81
C ILE A 59 -1.46 13.55 11.71
N ALA A 60 -0.65 14.44 12.30
CA ALA A 60 0.80 14.36 12.26
C ALA A 60 1.32 13.08 12.94
N ILE A 61 0.77 12.71 14.11
CA ILE A 61 1.16 11.49 14.82
C ILE A 61 0.73 10.23 14.05
N VAL A 62 -0.53 10.16 13.58
CA VAL A 62 -1.04 9.03 12.80
C VAL A 62 -0.25 8.84 11.51
N PHE A 63 0.07 9.93 10.81
CA PHE A 63 0.94 9.88 9.62
C PHE A 63 2.32 9.31 9.97
N SER A 64 2.93 9.78 11.05
CA SER A 64 4.24 9.29 11.52
C SER A 64 4.19 7.80 11.91
N MET A 65 3.12 7.35 12.62
CA MET A 65 2.90 5.96 12.96
C MET A 65 2.72 5.08 11.70
N SER A 66 2.02 5.60 10.70
CA SER A 66 1.85 4.92 9.40
C SER A 66 3.18 4.79 8.66
N ALA A 67 3.97 5.87 8.58
CA ALA A 67 5.30 5.87 7.97
C ALA A 67 6.28 4.91 8.67
N MET A 68 6.14 4.71 10.00
CA MET A 68 6.90 3.71 10.77
C MET A 68 6.35 2.28 10.60
N GLY A 69 5.29 2.09 9.82
CA GLY A 69 4.68 0.79 9.55
C GLY A 69 3.95 0.18 10.74
N MET A 70 3.42 1.01 11.65
CA MET A 70 2.70 0.52 12.83
C MET A 70 1.30 -0.02 12.51
N TYR A 71 0.78 0.21 11.32
CA TYR A 71 -0.51 -0.33 10.83
C TYR A 71 -0.34 -1.60 9.98
N GLN A 72 0.90 -2.07 9.78
CA GLN A 72 1.16 -3.38 9.19
C GLN A 72 1.09 -4.40 10.33
N LEU A 73 -0.05 -5.06 10.44
CA LEU A 73 -0.39 -5.94 11.56
C LEU A 73 0.23 -7.34 11.38
N ASN A 74 1.55 -7.46 11.47
CA ASN A 74 2.23 -8.76 11.59
C ASN A 74 2.42 -9.05 13.08
N PHE A 75 1.49 -9.80 13.69
CA PHE A 75 1.43 -10.02 15.15
C PHE A 75 2.07 -11.33 15.62
N SER A 76 3.06 -11.86 14.94
CA SER A 76 3.64 -13.17 15.26
C SER A 76 4.48 -13.23 16.55
N GLU A 77 4.70 -12.10 17.24
CA GLU A 77 5.62 -12.09 18.40
C GLU A 77 5.07 -11.27 19.57
N GLY A 78 4.53 -11.92 20.57
CA GLY A 78 4.06 -11.42 21.87
C GLY A 78 4.65 -10.08 22.39
N LEU A 79 5.07 -9.98 23.67
CA LEU A 79 5.70 -8.77 24.27
C LEU A 79 7.01 -8.29 23.61
N ARG A 80 7.61 -9.08 22.74
CA ARG A 80 8.71 -8.70 21.84
C ARG A 80 8.24 -7.97 20.56
N ASN A 81 6.96 -7.61 20.52
CA ASN A 81 6.39 -6.94 19.36
C ASN A 81 7.18 -5.65 19.06
N PRO A 82 7.72 -5.48 17.82
CA PRO A 82 8.45 -4.28 17.40
C PRO A 82 7.61 -3.00 17.51
N PHE A 83 6.31 -3.12 17.83
CA PHE A 83 5.40 -2.03 18.11
C PHE A 83 5.96 -1.03 19.13
N PHE A 84 6.39 -1.52 20.30
CA PHE A 84 6.88 -0.64 21.38
C PHE A 84 8.16 0.10 20.99
N LEU A 85 9.03 -0.57 20.21
CA LEU A 85 10.25 0.04 19.69
C LEU A 85 9.98 1.12 18.64
N LYS A 86 8.82 1.06 17.94
CA LYS A 86 8.44 2.03 16.90
C LYS A 86 7.63 3.21 17.43
N LEU A 87 7.04 3.09 18.63
CA LEU A 87 6.17 4.14 19.18
C LEU A 87 6.95 5.44 19.41
N MET A 88 8.07 5.37 20.12
CA MET A 88 8.92 6.55 20.42
C MET A 88 9.45 7.23 19.15
N PRO A 89 10.07 6.52 18.18
CA PRO A 89 10.46 7.13 16.92
C PRO A 89 9.29 7.75 16.14
N SER A 90 8.08 7.15 16.19
CA SER A 90 6.90 7.73 15.55
C SER A 90 6.51 9.06 16.16
N PHE A 91 6.51 9.16 17.49
CA PHE A 91 6.23 10.42 18.19
C PHE A 91 7.33 11.46 17.96
N ALA A 92 8.61 11.06 17.92
CA ALA A 92 9.71 11.96 17.58
C ALA A 92 9.57 12.52 16.16
N MET A 93 9.25 11.68 15.18
CA MET A 93 8.98 12.12 13.80
C MET A 93 7.74 13.01 13.73
N GLY A 94 6.67 12.67 14.47
CA GLY A 94 5.48 13.51 14.59
C GLY A 94 5.77 14.88 15.17
N PHE A 95 6.67 14.98 16.14
CA PHE A 95 7.13 16.26 16.69
C PHE A 95 7.81 17.12 15.62
N VAL A 96 8.69 16.55 14.80
CA VAL A 96 9.33 17.27 13.69
C VAL A 96 8.29 17.77 12.69
N ILE A 97 7.34 16.92 12.29
CA ILE A 97 6.26 17.30 11.37
C ILE A 97 5.40 18.43 11.96
N LEU A 98 5.02 18.32 13.23
CA LEU A 98 4.26 19.37 13.92
C LEU A 98 5.01 20.69 13.99
N THR A 99 6.32 20.67 14.25
CA THR A 99 7.16 21.88 14.26
C THR A 99 7.11 22.56 12.89
N LEU A 100 7.18 21.79 11.80
CA LEU A 100 7.04 22.34 10.44
C LEU A 100 5.64 22.90 10.20
N ILE A 101 4.58 22.19 10.62
CA ILE A 101 3.19 22.65 10.47
C ILE A 101 3.00 23.96 11.24
N PHE A 102 3.48 24.06 12.48
CA PHE A 102 3.37 25.26 13.30
C PHE A 102 4.17 26.45 12.76
N TYR A 103 5.30 26.17 12.10
CA TYR A 103 6.06 27.21 11.40
C TYR A 103 5.31 27.75 10.17
N MET A 104 4.66 26.87 9.41
CA MET A 104 3.88 27.26 8.22
C MET A 104 2.51 27.86 8.55
N ALA A 105 1.89 27.39 9.63
CA ALA A 105 0.55 27.80 10.07
C ALA A 105 0.56 28.13 11.57
N PRO A 106 1.04 29.34 11.97
CA PRO A 106 1.15 29.74 13.37
C PRO A 106 -0.16 29.69 14.14
N ASN A 107 -1.30 29.82 13.46
CA ASN A 107 -2.63 29.76 14.06
C ASN A 107 -2.98 28.37 14.63
N LEU A 108 -2.25 27.32 14.24
CA LEU A 108 -2.42 25.96 14.74
C LEU A 108 -1.50 25.63 15.92
N GLN A 109 -0.71 26.59 16.41
CA GLN A 109 0.27 26.35 17.47
C GLN A 109 -0.41 25.94 18.77
N ILE A 110 0.10 24.86 19.35
CA ILE A 110 -0.19 24.43 20.71
C ILE A 110 0.92 24.98 21.62
N GLY A 111 0.53 25.64 22.72
CA GLY A 111 1.49 26.21 23.67
C GLY A 111 2.52 25.16 24.17
N ARG A 112 3.79 25.55 24.35
CA ARG A 112 4.92 24.64 24.66
C ARG A 112 4.64 23.72 25.87
N GLY A 113 4.05 24.28 26.96
CA GLY A 113 3.71 23.51 28.16
C GLY A 113 2.55 22.52 27.93
N VAL A 114 1.57 22.90 27.11
CA VAL A 114 0.47 22.02 26.69
C VAL A 114 0.99 20.91 25.79
N LEU A 115 1.89 21.25 24.85
CA LEU A 115 2.43 20.30 23.88
C LEU A 115 3.14 19.11 24.57
N LEU A 116 3.94 19.37 25.61
CA LEU A 116 4.60 18.31 26.38
C LEU A 116 3.57 17.36 27.02
N ALA A 117 2.54 17.91 27.68
CA ALA A 117 1.48 17.12 28.29
C ALA A 117 0.72 16.29 27.25
N VAL A 118 0.41 16.90 26.10
CA VAL A 118 -0.29 16.23 24.98
C VAL A 118 0.53 15.05 24.44
N PHE A 119 1.86 15.21 24.31
CA PHE A 119 2.74 14.13 23.86
C PHE A 119 2.78 12.96 24.87
N VAL A 120 2.90 13.25 26.16
CA VAL A 120 2.93 12.21 27.21
C VAL A 120 1.58 11.49 27.31
N ILE A 121 0.49 12.25 27.37
CA ILE A 121 -0.88 11.65 27.45
C ILE A 121 -1.21 10.91 26.16
N GLY A 122 -0.85 11.45 25.00
CA GLY A 122 -1.06 10.82 23.69
C GLY A 122 -0.30 9.51 23.57
N ALA A 123 0.98 9.49 23.91
CA ALA A 123 1.79 8.26 23.87
C ALA A 123 1.25 7.18 24.83
N GLY A 124 0.91 7.58 26.06
CA GLY A 124 0.27 6.68 27.04
C GLY A 124 -1.10 6.18 26.58
N GLY A 125 -1.92 7.07 26.01
CA GLY A 125 -3.23 6.71 25.46
C GLY A 125 -3.15 5.73 24.29
N ILE A 126 -2.25 5.95 23.33
CA ILE A 126 -2.00 5.01 22.22
C ILE A 126 -1.49 3.67 22.74
N PHE A 127 -0.56 3.70 23.71
CA PHE A 127 -0.06 2.48 24.33
C PHE A 127 -1.18 1.66 24.97
N LEU A 128 -2.03 2.30 25.78
CA LEU A 128 -3.17 1.66 26.44
C LEU A 128 -4.22 1.17 25.43
N ALA A 129 -4.57 2.00 24.44
CA ALA A 129 -5.53 1.62 23.42
C ALA A 129 -5.08 0.36 22.67
N ARG A 130 -3.81 0.27 22.31
CA ARG A 130 -3.26 -0.93 21.66
C ARG A 130 -3.12 -2.11 22.61
N MET A 131 -2.72 -1.92 23.86
CA MET A 131 -2.72 -3.01 24.84
C MET A 131 -4.12 -3.62 24.99
N VAL A 132 -5.14 -2.79 25.16
CA VAL A 132 -6.54 -3.23 25.22
C VAL A 132 -6.91 -3.95 23.94
N PHE A 133 -6.59 -3.36 22.79
CA PHE A 133 -6.89 -3.93 21.49
C PHE A 133 -6.23 -5.30 21.28
N PHE A 134 -4.96 -5.47 21.67
CA PHE A 134 -4.26 -6.75 21.56
C PHE A 134 -4.75 -7.80 22.54
N LYS A 135 -5.14 -7.40 23.75
CA LYS A 135 -5.72 -8.30 24.76
C LYS A 135 -7.15 -8.74 24.40
N THR A 136 -7.88 -7.85 23.69
CA THR A 136 -9.27 -8.08 23.26
C THR A 136 -9.30 -8.67 21.84
N SER A 137 -8.16 -9.08 21.26
CA SER A 137 -8.05 -9.63 19.89
C SER A 137 -8.85 -10.93 19.65
N GLU A 138 -9.50 -11.48 20.67
CA GLU A 138 -10.61 -12.44 20.53
C GLU A 138 -11.94 -11.76 20.10
N LEU A 139 -11.84 -10.66 19.34
CA LEU A 139 -13.01 -9.94 18.82
C LEU A 139 -13.66 -10.73 17.66
N ARG A 140 -14.25 -11.89 18.00
CA ARG A 140 -15.00 -12.73 17.05
C ARG A 140 -16.08 -11.98 16.28
N PHE A 141 -16.59 -10.86 16.79
CA PHE A 141 -17.60 -10.05 16.09
C PHE A 141 -17.07 -9.33 14.84
N LEU A 142 -15.75 -9.24 14.63
CA LEU A 142 -15.13 -8.69 13.41
C LEU A 142 -14.76 -9.76 12.39
N GLU A 143 -14.85 -11.04 12.76
CA GLU A 143 -14.64 -12.16 11.86
C GLU A 143 -15.79 -12.22 10.85
N THR A 144 -15.47 -12.45 9.59
CA THR A 144 -16.47 -12.69 8.56
C THR A 144 -16.56 -14.20 8.36
N ARG A 145 -17.75 -14.76 8.58
CA ARG A 145 -17.98 -16.20 8.41
C ARG A 145 -18.16 -16.54 6.95
N ILE A 146 -17.29 -17.43 6.42
CA ILE A 146 -17.23 -17.72 5.00
C ILE A 146 -17.40 -19.22 4.71
N ILE A 147 -17.98 -19.52 3.55
CA ILE A 147 -18.00 -20.86 2.94
C ILE A 147 -17.27 -20.76 1.58
N PHE A 148 -16.50 -21.80 1.27
CA PHE A 148 -15.92 -21.98 -0.05
C PHE A 148 -16.80 -22.91 -0.89
N LEU A 149 -17.21 -22.44 -2.08
CA LEU A 149 -17.84 -23.28 -3.08
C LEU A 149 -16.76 -23.83 -4.02
N GLY A 150 -16.47 -25.11 -3.90
CA GLY A 150 -15.36 -25.83 -4.50
C GLY A 150 -14.50 -26.51 -3.42
N GLY A 151 -13.88 -27.62 -3.77
CA GLY A 151 -12.95 -28.38 -2.91
C GLY A 151 -11.58 -28.62 -3.55
N GLY A 152 -11.35 -28.06 -4.75
CA GLY A 152 -10.14 -28.24 -5.54
C GLY A 152 -8.94 -27.40 -5.08
N PRO A 153 -7.85 -27.38 -5.88
CA PRO A 153 -6.63 -26.63 -5.57
C PRO A 153 -6.87 -25.16 -5.29
N LEU A 154 -7.76 -24.52 -6.06
CA LEU A 154 -8.09 -23.10 -5.91
C LEU A 154 -8.79 -22.83 -4.57
N ALA A 155 -9.63 -23.74 -4.08
CA ALA A 155 -10.27 -23.64 -2.77
C ALA A 155 -9.25 -23.73 -1.64
N LYS A 156 -8.28 -24.64 -1.78
CA LYS A 156 -7.17 -24.79 -0.83
C LYS A 156 -6.34 -23.50 -0.78
N GLU A 157 -5.93 -22.95 -1.91
CA GLU A 157 -5.18 -21.69 -1.95
C GLU A 157 -5.95 -20.51 -1.32
N CYS A 158 -7.24 -20.38 -1.61
CA CYS A 158 -8.10 -19.37 -0.97
C CYS A 158 -8.16 -19.55 0.55
N SER A 159 -8.26 -20.81 1.00
CA SER A 159 -8.26 -21.15 2.43
C SER A 159 -6.93 -20.82 3.10
N ASP A 160 -5.82 -21.18 2.46
CA ASP A 160 -4.48 -20.87 2.95
C ASP A 160 -4.27 -19.37 3.08
N LEU A 161 -4.74 -18.57 2.11
CA LEU A 161 -4.74 -17.11 2.21
C LEU A 161 -5.62 -16.58 3.34
N ALA A 162 -6.79 -17.21 3.57
CA ALA A 162 -7.69 -16.80 4.63
C ALA A 162 -7.09 -17.06 6.03
N THR A 163 -6.28 -18.12 6.16
CA THR A 163 -5.71 -18.55 7.45
C THR A 163 -4.31 -18.02 7.69
N HIS A 164 -3.45 -17.89 6.66
CA HIS A 164 -2.01 -17.62 6.81
C HIS A 164 -1.66 -16.14 7.01
N ASN A 165 -2.52 -15.20 6.61
CA ASN A 165 -2.09 -13.80 6.44
C ASN A 165 -2.32 -12.90 7.65
N THR A 166 -2.87 -13.37 8.76
CA THR A 166 -3.10 -12.48 9.92
C THR A 166 -3.03 -13.21 11.24
N SER A 167 -2.35 -12.61 12.20
CA SER A 167 -2.44 -12.94 13.62
C SER A 167 -3.83 -12.65 14.22
N TYR A 168 -4.77 -12.22 13.40
CA TYR A 168 -6.20 -12.11 13.71
C TYR A 168 -6.97 -13.08 12.83
N HIS A 169 -7.86 -13.83 13.43
CA HIS A 169 -8.85 -14.60 12.70
C HIS A 169 -9.78 -13.60 11.97
N LYS A 170 -9.44 -13.28 10.73
CA LYS A 170 -10.23 -12.38 9.88
C LYS A 170 -11.45 -13.09 9.33
N TYR A 171 -11.32 -14.39 9.14
CA TYR A 171 -12.32 -15.28 8.59
C TYR A 171 -12.54 -16.48 9.51
N ASP A 172 -13.82 -16.78 9.76
CA ASP A 172 -14.26 -18.06 10.31
C ASP A 172 -14.71 -18.93 9.11
N ILE A 173 -13.92 -19.96 8.79
CA ILE A 173 -14.22 -20.87 7.67
C ILE A 173 -15.22 -21.91 8.16
N ALA A 174 -16.49 -21.74 7.80
CA ALA A 174 -17.56 -22.68 8.16
C ALA A 174 -17.40 -24.03 7.43
N GLY A 175 -16.81 -24.06 6.22
CA GLY A 175 -16.51 -25.28 5.50
C GLY A 175 -16.41 -25.10 3.99
N PHE A 176 -16.31 -26.26 3.30
CA PHE A 176 -16.20 -26.34 1.85
C PHE A 176 -17.34 -27.14 1.28
N ILE A 177 -17.93 -26.68 0.19
CA ILE A 177 -18.98 -27.39 -0.57
C ILE A 177 -18.30 -27.93 -1.82
N PRO A 178 -18.05 -29.27 -1.89
CA PRO A 178 -17.38 -29.87 -3.04
C PRO A 178 -18.31 -29.84 -4.25
N ILE A 179 -17.72 -29.65 -5.44
CA ILE A 179 -18.41 -29.80 -6.72
C ILE A 179 -17.96 -31.14 -7.37
N PRO A 180 -18.86 -31.93 -7.90
CA PRO A 180 -18.53 -33.28 -8.44
C PRO A 180 -17.46 -33.29 -9.55
N SER A 181 -17.20 -32.14 -10.18
CA SER A 181 -16.27 -32.02 -11.29
C SER A 181 -14.81 -31.76 -10.87
N GLU A 182 -14.50 -31.65 -9.57
CA GLU A 182 -13.16 -31.31 -9.08
C GLU A 182 -12.62 -32.35 -8.10
N GLU A 183 -11.32 -32.65 -8.19
CA GLU A 183 -10.63 -33.45 -7.17
C GLU A 183 -10.55 -32.67 -5.86
N CYS A 184 -10.90 -33.31 -4.76
CA CYS A 184 -10.92 -32.66 -3.45
C CYS A 184 -9.50 -32.57 -2.87
N CYS A 185 -9.01 -31.32 -2.68
CA CYS A 185 -7.70 -31.00 -2.11
C CYS A 185 -7.78 -30.42 -0.69
N VAL A 186 -8.99 -30.33 -0.12
CA VAL A 186 -9.24 -29.76 1.21
C VAL A 186 -9.51 -30.86 2.24
N PRO A 187 -9.34 -30.60 3.56
CA PRO A 187 -9.57 -31.59 4.60
C PRO A 187 -11.03 -32.10 4.59
N THR A 188 -11.21 -33.42 4.60
CA THR A 188 -12.54 -34.06 4.59
C THR A 188 -13.39 -33.70 5.80
N SER A 189 -12.76 -33.35 6.93
CA SER A 189 -13.44 -32.89 8.15
C SER A 189 -14.16 -31.55 8.00
N MET A 190 -13.76 -30.74 7.03
CA MET A 190 -14.35 -29.43 6.75
C MET A 190 -15.33 -29.45 5.58
N LEU A 191 -15.59 -30.62 5.00
CA LEU A 191 -16.55 -30.75 3.91
C LEU A 191 -17.99 -30.68 4.42
N LEU A 192 -18.74 -29.72 3.90
CA LEU A 192 -20.18 -29.61 4.15
C LEU A 192 -20.94 -30.47 3.17
N LYS A 193 -21.76 -31.42 3.70
CA LYS A 193 -22.64 -32.24 2.89
C LYS A 193 -23.95 -31.49 2.66
N VAL A 194 -24.23 -31.14 1.43
CA VAL A 194 -25.54 -30.61 1.03
C VAL A 194 -26.50 -31.80 0.99
N ARG A 195 -27.58 -31.79 1.76
CA ARG A 195 -28.60 -32.81 1.75
C ARG A 195 -29.42 -32.71 0.46
N GLU A 196 -29.94 -33.83 -0.02
CA GLU A 196 -30.84 -33.82 -1.17
C GLU A 196 -32.06 -32.93 -0.89
N GLY A 197 -32.24 -31.90 -1.76
CA GLY A 197 -33.30 -30.91 -1.61
C GLY A 197 -32.96 -29.69 -0.73
N GLU A 198 -31.77 -29.63 -0.13
CA GLU A 198 -31.31 -28.47 0.63
C GLU A 198 -30.71 -27.42 -0.30
N SER A 199 -31.20 -26.16 -0.20
CA SER A 199 -30.65 -25.04 -1.00
C SER A 199 -29.38 -24.52 -0.39
N LEU A 200 -28.45 -23.96 -1.21
CA LEU A 200 -27.27 -23.25 -0.74
C LEU A 200 -27.63 -22.12 0.22
N ALA A 201 -28.75 -21.48 0.00
CA ALA A 201 -29.22 -20.36 0.84
C ALA A 201 -29.63 -20.83 2.24
N SER A 202 -30.33 -21.99 2.36
CA SER A 202 -30.72 -22.58 3.65
C SER A 202 -29.48 -23.07 4.42
N LEU A 203 -28.52 -23.68 3.74
CA LEU A 203 -27.26 -24.10 4.34
C LEU A 203 -26.42 -22.93 4.83
N ALA A 204 -26.35 -21.85 4.05
CA ALA A 204 -25.63 -20.64 4.44
C ALA A 204 -26.30 -19.96 5.65
N ALA A 205 -27.63 -19.93 5.71
CA ALA A 205 -28.38 -19.42 6.85
C ALA A 205 -28.16 -20.27 8.10
N ALA A 206 -28.22 -21.62 7.98
CA ALA A 206 -27.99 -22.55 9.10
C ALA A 206 -26.59 -22.37 9.74
N HIS A 207 -25.60 -22.00 8.93
CA HIS A 207 -24.22 -21.75 9.39
C HIS A 207 -23.91 -20.28 9.65
N ASN A 208 -24.88 -19.34 9.61
CA ASN A 208 -24.70 -17.90 9.74
C ASN A 208 -23.58 -17.34 8.82
N VAL A 209 -23.59 -17.74 7.55
CA VAL A 209 -22.58 -17.36 6.58
C VAL A 209 -22.84 -15.98 6.02
N GLU A 210 -21.84 -15.13 6.06
CA GLU A 210 -21.89 -13.77 5.51
C GLU A 210 -21.39 -13.70 4.06
N GLU A 211 -20.47 -14.61 3.67
CA GLU A 211 -19.87 -14.59 2.35
C GLU A 211 -19.61 -15.99 1.81
N ILE A 212 -19.97 -16.21 0.54
CA ILE A 212 -19.64 -17.43 -0.22
C ILE A 212 -18.52 -17.08 -1.21
N VAL A 213 -17.38 -17.76 -1.09
CA VAL A 213 -16.26 -17.62 -2.01
C VAL A 213 -16.32 -18.72 -3.07
N VAL A 214 -16.53 -18.33 -4.32
CA VAL A 214 -16.61 -19.25 -5.45
C VAL A 214 -15.20 -19.60 -5.91
N SER A 215 -14.71 -20.78 -5.51
CA SER A 215 -13.34 -21.25 -5.75
C SER A 215 -13.29 -22.43 -6.73
N VAL A 216 -14.11 -22.38 -7.77
CA VAL A 216 -14.24 -23.41 -8.81
C VAL A 216 -13.47 -22.99 -10.05
N GLN A 217 -12.58 -23.87 -10.56
CA GLN A 217 -11.82 -23.62 -11.79
C GLN A 217 -12.69 -23.76 -13.04
N ASN A 218 -13.51 -24.80 -13.12
CA ASN A 218 -14.35 -25.06 -14.29
C ASN A 218 -15.84 -24.88 -13.96
N ARG A 219 -16.43 -23.81 -14.51
CA ARG A 219 -17.84 -23.44 -14.29
C ARG A 219 -18.83 -24.02 -15.32
N ARG A 220 -18.37 -24.93 -16.22
CA ARG A 220 -19.18 -25.37 -17.36
C ARG A 220 -20.17 -26.47 -17.00
N ALA A 221 -19.89 -27.29 -16.01
CA ALA A 221 -20.74 -28.42 -15.65
C ALA A 221 -21.23 -28.37 -14.19
N GLY A 222 -22.55 -28.31 -13.99
CA GLY A 222 -23.12 -28.39 -12.64
C GLY A 222 -22.95 -27.17 -11.73
N PHE A 223 -22.55 -25.99 -12.29
CA PHE A 223 -22.34 -24.80 -11.49
C PHE A 223 -23.66 -24.19 -11.03
N PRO A 224 -23.91 -24.01 -9.70
CA PRO A 224 -25.22 -23.64 -9.15
C PRO A 224 -25.50 -22.14 -9.23
N ILE A 225 -25.55 -21.55 -10.45
CA ILE A 225 -25.76 -20.11 -10.66
C ILE A 225 -27.07 -19.62 -10.02
N LYS A 226 -28.16 -20.40 -10.16
CA LYS A 226 -29.49 -20.04 -9.62
C LYS A 226 -29.45 -19.94 -8.10
N GLU A 227 -28.79 -20.89 -7.45
CA GLU A 227 -28.66 -20.93 -5.99
C GLU A 227 -27.77 -19.79 -5.46
N LEU A 228 -26.65 -19.51 -6.16
CA LEU A 228 -25.78 -18.35 -5.83
C LEU A 228 -26.53 -17.02 -5.98
N LEU A 229 -27.39 -16.90 -7.00
CA LEU A 229 -28.26 -15.73 -7.15
C LEU A 229 -29.24 -15.61 -6.00
N ALA A 230 -29.86 -16.73 -5.58
CA ALA A 230 -30.77 -16.75 -4.42
C ALA A 230 -30.05 -16.31 -3.12
N CYS A 231 -28.83 -16.82 -2.88
CA CYS A 231 -28.00 -16.38 -1.76
C CYS A 231 -27.72 -14.85 -1.80
N LYS A 232 -27.37 -14.34 -2.98
CA LYS A 232 -27.10 -12.91 -3.17
C LYS A 232 -28.34 -12.04 -2.92
N LEU A 233 -29.50 -12.49 -3.34
CA LEU A 233 -30.78 -11.80 -3.10
C LEU A 233 -31.19 -11.80 -1.61
N GLN A 234 -30.72 -12.79 -0.84
CA GLN A 234 -30.90 -12.85 0.62
C GLN A 234 -29.84 -12.05 1.40
N GLY A 235 -28.97 -11.31 0.72
CA GLY A 235 -27.95 -10.46 1.35
C GLY A 235 -26.62 -11.15 1.63
N ILE A 236 -26.46 -12.44 1.28
CA ILE A 236 -25.20 -13.15 1.40
C ILE A 236 -24.27 -12.67 0.29
N LYS A 237 -23.06 -12.25 0.65
CA LYS A 237 -22.08 -11.79 -0.31
C LYS A 237 -21.51 -12.98 -1.10
N VAL A 238 -21.55 -12.89 -2.42
CA VAL A 238 -20.94 -13.89 -3.32
C VAL A 238 -19.73 -13.27 -3.98
N THR A 239 -18.56 -13.86 -3.77
CA THR A 239 -17.26 -13.36 -4.26
C THR A 239 -16.56 -14.44 -5.08
N ASP A 240 -16.03 -14.08 -6.22
CA ASP A 240 -15.19 -14.95 -7.03
C ASP A 240 -13.78 -15.09 -6.44
N ALA A 241 -13.11 -16.21 -6.64
CA ALA A 241 -11.75 -16.46 -6.17
C ALA A 241 -10.76 -15.37 -6.61
N ALA A 242 -10.82 -14.90 -7.87
CA ALA A 242 -9.95 -13.84 -8.36
C ALA A 242 -10.13 -12.53 -7.56
N ASN A 243 -11.38 -12.16 -7.26
CA ASN A 243 -11.67 -10.98 -6.45
C ASN A 243 -11.32 -11.21 -4.96
N PHE A 244 -11.41 -12.45 -4.48
CA PHE A 244 -10.96 -12.82 -3.14
C PHE A 244 -9.45 -12.64 -3.01
N PHE A 245 -8.67 -13.18 -3.96
CA PHE A 245 -7.21 -12.99 -4.03
C PHE A 245 -6.84 -11.51 -4.12
N GLU A 246 -7.46 -10.77 -5.05
CA GLU A 246 -7.21 -9.33 -5.21
C GLU A 246 -7.42 -8.58 -3.89
N ARG A 247 -8.48 -8.91 -3.18
CA ARG A 247 -8.82 -8.30 -1.90
C ARG A 247 -7.82 -8.62 -0.80
N GLU A 248 -7.33 -9.87 -0.74
CA GLU A 248 -6.45 -10.32 0.34
C GLU A 248 -4.99 -9.96 0.12
N THR A 249 -4.53 -10.01 -1.14
CA THR A 249 -3.12 -9.81 -1.48
C THR A 249 -2.82 -8.42 -2.04
N CYS A 250 -3.85 -7.67 -2.46
CA CYS A 250 -3.68 -6.45 -3.24
C CYS A 250 -2.81 -6.65 -4.49
N GLN A 251 -3.01 -7.81 -5.14
CA GLN A 251 -2.39 -8.23 -6.39
C GLN A 251 -3.47 -8.74 -7.36
N ILE A 252 -3.19 -8.70 -8.64
CA ILE A 252 -4.00 -9.36 -9.67
C ILE A 252 -3.22 -10.56 -10.19
N ARG A 253 -3.70 -11.77 -9.89
CA ARG A 253 -3.06 -13.00 -10.36
C ARG A 253 -3.20 -13.14 -11.87
N VAL A 254 -2.08 -13.10 -12.56
CA VAL A 254 -2.02 -13.22 -14.02
C VAL A 254 -2.31 -14.64 -14.49
N ASP A 255 -1.89 -15.66 -13.72
CA ASP A 255 -2.02 -17.10 -14.09
C ASP A 255 -3.47 -17.55 -14.19
N SER A 256 -4.38 -16.93 -13.45
CA SER A 256 -5.81 -17.26 -13.42
C SER A 256 -6.68 -16.23 -14.15
N LEU A 257 -6.07 -15.20 -14.78
CA LEU A 257 -6.79 -14.17 -15.48
C LEU A 257 -7.43 -14.69 -16.78
N GLN A 258 -8.75 -14.66 -16.81
CA GLN A 258 -9.46 -14.77 -18.07
C GLN A 258 -9.47 -13.37 -18.75
N PRO A 259 -9.28 -13.26 -20.08
CA PRO A 259 -9.34 -11.98 -20.80
C PRO A 259 -10.63 -11.21 -20.54
N SER A 260 -11.73 -11.92 -20.37
CA SER A 260 -13.05 -11.34 -20.04
C SER A 260 -13.04 -10.61 -18.69
N TRP A 261 -12.21 -11.02 -17.73
CA TRP A 261 -12.12 -10.33 -16.45
C TRP A 261 -11.45 -8.95 -16.57
N LEU A 262 -10.43 -8.79 -17.42
CA LEU A 262 -9.82 -7.48 -17.71
C LEU A 262 -10.82 -6.52 -18.34
N VAL A 263 -11.73 -7.05 -19.20
CA VAL A 263 -12.73 -6.23 -19.91
C VAL A 263 -13.91 -5.89 -19.00
N PHE A 264 -14.43 -6.86 -18.24
CA PHE A 264 -15.68 -6.72 -17.49
C PHE A 264 -15.50 -6.59 -15.98
N GLY A 265 -14.28 -6.78 -15.45
CA GLY A 265 -13.99 -6.86 -14.02
C GLY A 265 -14.12 -5.55 -13.24
N GLY A 266 -14.46 -4.44 -13.89
CA GLY A 266 -14.55 -3.10 -13.28
C GLY A 266 -13.17 -2.56 -12.85
N GLY A 267 -13.05 -1.27 -12.68
CA GLY A 267 -11.77 -0.57 -12.51
C GLY A 267 -11.23 -0.13 -13.87
N PHE A 268 -9.93 0.13 -13.96
CA PHE A 268 -9.27 0.69 -15.15
C PHE A 268 -9.89 2.04 -15.62
N ASP A 269 -10.59 2.72 -14.70
CA ASP A 269 -11.26 3.97 -15.00
C ASP A 269 -10.23 5.10 -15.04
N GLN A 270 -10.14 5.77 -16.19
CA GLN A 270 -9.30 6.94 -16.44
C GLN A 270 -10.15 8.17 -16.71
N SER A 271 -11.15 8.45 -15.85
CA SER A 271 -11.99 9.62 -15.99
C SER A 271 -11.14 10.91 -16.01
N PHE A 272 -11.59 11.90 -16.79
CA PHE A 272 -10.93 13.19 -16.91
C PHE A 272 -10.67 13.86 -15.56
N ILE A 273 -11.65 13.84 -14.66
CA ILE A 273 -11.54 14.43 -13.31
C ILE A 273 -10.41 13.78 -12.54
N ARG A 274 -10.31 12.44 -12.56
CA ARG A 274 -9.25 11.69 -11.88
C ARG A 274 -7.87 12.05 -12.44
N THR A 275 -7.73 12.07 -13.77
CA THR A 275 -6.46 12.41 -14.44
C THR A 275 -6.05 13.85 -14.13
N PHE A 276 -7.00 14.78 -14.11
CA PHE A 276 -6.75 16.17 -13.72
C PHE A 276 -6.32 16.31 -12.26
N MET A 277 -7.05 15.69 -11.33
CA MET A 277 -6.69 15.72 -9.89
C MET A 277 -5.32 15.09 -9.64
N LYS A 278 -5.03 13.95 -10.30
CA LYS A 278 -3.73 13.30 -10.21
C LYS A 278 -2.62 14.20 -10.75
N ARG A 279 -2.86 14.87 -11.89
CA ARG A 279 -1.88 15.82 -12.45
C ARG A 279 -1.61 16.99 -11.52
N GLY A 280 -2.64 17.55 -10.91
CA GLY A 280 -2.51 18.61 -9.91
C GLY A 280 -1.70 18.15 -8.70
N PHE A 281 -2.00 16.96 -8.19
CA PHE A 281 -1.24 16.34 -7.09
C PHE A 281 0.23 16.12 -7.46
N ASP A 282 0.52 15.55 -8.63
CA ASP A 282 1.88 15.32 -9.13
C ASP A 282 2.68 16.64 -9.20
N LEU A 283 2.07 17.71 -9.71
CA LEU A 283 2.72 19.02 -9.82
C LEU A 283 3.00 19.63 -8.44
N ILE A 284 2.05 19.58 -7.51
CA ILE A 284 2.22 20.11 -6.14
C ILE A 284 3.32 19.35 -5.41
N CYS A 285 3.27 18.01 -5.42
CA CYS A 285 4.31 17.18 -4.79
C CYS A 285 5.68 17.43 -5.41
N SER A 286 5.75 17.52 -6.75
CA SER A 286 7.00 17.80 -7.45
C SER A 286 7.58 19.17 -7.08
N ALA A 287 6.74 20.20 -6.99
CA ALA A 287 7.19 21.56 -6.61
C ALA A 287 7.75 21.57 -5.17
N ILE A 288 7.05 20.93 -4.23
CA ILE A 288 7.49 20.83 -2.83
C ILE A 288 8.82 20.10 -2.74
N ILE A 289 8.92 18.90 -3.36
CA ILE A 289 10.13 18.08 -3.27
C ILE A 289 11.29 18.75 -4.00
N LEU A 290 11.06 19.37 -5.16
CA LEU A 290 12.10 20.10 -5.88
C LEU A 290 12.65 21.25 -5.02
N THR A 291 11.78 22.04 -4.38
CA THR A 291 12.18 23.15 -3.52
C THR A 291 13.01 22.67 -2.33
N VAL A 292 12.56 21.63 -1.64
CA VAL A 292 13.25 21.05 -0.47
C VAL A 292 14.56 20.37 -0.87
N SER A 293 14.59 19.64 -1.98
CA SER A 293 15.76 18.89 -2.43
C SER A 293 16.75 19.73 -3.25
N PHE A 294 16.39 20.93 -3.68
CA PHE A 294 17.22 21.76 -4.54
C PHE A 294 18.66 21.98 -4.00
N PRO A 295 18.87 22.33 -2.71
CA PRO A 295 20.23 22.47 -2.17
C PRO A 295 21.02 21.17 -2.26
N VAL A 296 20.36 20.01 -1.98
CA VAL A 296 20.97 18.69 -2.07
C VAL A 296 21.34 18.36 -3.53
N MET A 297 20.47 18.72 -4.47
CA MET A 297 20.70 18.49 -5.90
C MET A 297 21.90 19.31 -6.40
N VAL A 298 22.01 20.58 -5.98
CA VAL A 298 23.16 21.44 -6.34
C VAL A 298 24.46 20.89 -5.76
N LEU A 299 24.45 20.50 -4.48
CA LEU A 299 25.61 19.87 -3.83
C LEU A 299 26.02 18.58 -4.55
N THR A 300 25.04 17.73 -4.87
CA THR A 300 25.29 16.47 -5.59
C THR A 300 25.89 16.72 -6.98
N ALA A 301 25.35 17.69 -7.71
CA ALA A 301 25.89 18.10 -9.02
C ALA A 301 27.35 18.53 -8.92
N LEU A 302 27.67 19.33 -7.89
CA LEU A 302 29.05 19.78 -7.63
C LEU A 302 29.97 18.59 -7.30
N LEU A 303 29.54 17.66 -6.44
CA LEU A 303 30.34 16.50 -6.06
C LEU A 303 30.62 15.58 -7.27
N ILE A 304 29.62 15.35 -8.13
CA ILE A 304 29.81 14.57 -9.37
C ILE A 304 30.81 15.28 -10.29
N TYR A 305 30.69 16.61 -10.44
CA TYR A 305 31.58 17.39 -11.27
C TYR A 305 33.05 17.36 -10.77
N LEU A 306 33.24 17.41 -9.46
CA LEU A 306 34.56 17.36 -8.83
C LEU A 306 35.21 15.96 -8.94
N GLU A 307 34.39 14.86 -8.89
CA GLU A 307 34.91 13.49 -8.97
C GLU A 307 35.30 13.10 -10.38
N ASP A 308 34.40 13.34 -11.37
CA ASP A 308 34.55 12.76 -12.72
C ASP A 308 34.11 13.74 -13.84
N ARG A 309 34.06 15.03 -13.53
CA ARG A 309 33.68 16.13 -14.43
C ARG A 309 32.30 15.94 -15.10
N SER A 310 32.15 16.43 -16.35
CA SER A 310 30.91 16.35 -17.14
C SER A 310 30.77 15.00 -17.87
N PRO A 311 29.54 14.52 -18.14
CA PRO A 311 28.21 15.10 -17.82
C PRO A 311 27.76 14.82 -16.39
N ILE A 312 26.98 15.74 -15.79
CA ILE A 312 26.40 15.59 -14.43
C ILE A 312 25.16 14.68 -14.46
N PHE A 313 24.37 14.84 -15.52
CA PHE A 313 23.13 14.09 -15.70
C PHE A 313 23.34 12.93 -16.68
N TYR A 314 22.61 11.87 -16.41
CA TYR A 314 22.50 10.69 -17.26
C TYR A 314 21.06 10.56 -17.74
N GLN A 315 20.89 10.31 -19.03
CA GLN A 315 19.59 10.07 -19.65
C GLN A 315 19.52 8.62 -20.14
N GLN A 316 18.39 7.99 -19.93
CA GLN A 316 18.16 6.62 -20.37
C GLN A 316 16.76 6.47 -20.91
N GLU A 317 16.65 5.93 -22.11
CA GLU A 317 15.39 5.63 -22.75
C GLU A 317 14.62 4.56 -21.98
N ARG A 318 13.33 4.82 -21.72
CA ARG A 318 12.39 3.96 -21.01
C ARG A 318 11.04 3.98 -21.71
N VAL A 319 10.24 2.91 -21.47
CA VAL A 319 8.89 2.80 -21.99
C VAL A 319 7.93 3.53 -21.03
N GLY A 320 7.14 4.44 -21.58
CA GLY A 320 6.16 5.28 -20.88
C GLY A 320 4.72 4.91 -21.17
N LEU A 321 3.85 5.93 -21.09
CA LEU A 321 2.42 5.82 -21.35
C LEU A 321 2.17 5.30 -22.77
N ASP A 322 1.24 4.35 -22.90
CA ASP A 322 0.83 3.71 -24.15
C ASP A 322 2.00 3.13 -24.97
N GLY A 323 3.09 2.78 -24.28
CA GLY A 323 4.28 2.21 -24.91
C GLY A 323 5.22 3.24 -25.54
N HIS A 324 4.93 4.53 -25.48
CA HIS A 324 5.77 5.58 -26.05
C HIS A 324 7.09 5.73 -25.28
N PRO A 325 8.25 5.73 -25.96
CA PRO A 325 9.53 5.90 -25.31
C PRO A 325 9.73 7.33 -24.81
N PHE A 326 10.42 7.49 -23.68
CA PHE A 326 10.87 8.76 -23.15
C PHE A 326 12.20 8.64 -22.43
N ASN A 327 12.90 9.75 -22.18
CA ASN A 327 14.17 9.75 -21.51
C ASN A 327 14.05 10.06 -20.01
N VAL A 328 14.34 9.08 -19.17
CA VAL A 328 14.45 9.27 -17.72
C VAL A 328 15.72 10.02 -17.38
N LEU A 329 15.61 11.09 -16.61
CA LEU A 329 16.72 11.92 -16.18
C LEU A 329 17.18 11.48 -14.77
N LYS A 330 18.50 11.20 -14.64
CA LYS A 330 19.13 10.84 -13.35
C LYS A 330 20.44 11.59 -13.15
N PHE A 331 20.92 11.65 -11.92
CA PHE A 331 22.32 11.97 -11.69
C PHE A 331 23.21 10.81 -12.15
N ARG A 332 24.32 11.14 -12.78
CA ARG A 332 25.29 10.15 -13.17
C ARG A 332 25.93 9.50 -11.94
N SER A 333 25.81 8.21 -11.83
CA SER A 333 26.35 7.40 -10.73
C SER A 333 27.42 6.39 -11.16
N MET A 334 27.67 6.30 -12.49
CA MET A 334 28.64 5.40 -13.09
C MET A 334 29.64 6.18 -13.95
N ARG A 335 30.78 5.58 -14.22
CA ARG A 335 31.82 6.14 -15.12
C ARG A 335 31.29 6.30 -16.54
N ASN A 336 31.86 7.23 -17.31
CA ASN A 336 31.44 7.53 -18.68
C ASN A 336 31.57 6.34 -19.65
N ASP A 337 32.39 5.35 -19.35
CA ASP A 337 32.64 4.16 -20.15
C ASP A 337 31.83 2.94 -19.73
N ALA A 338 30.92 3.09 -18.77
CA ALA A 338 30.20 1.98 -18.16
C ALA A 338 29.35 1.13 -19.14
N GLU A 339 28.88 1.68 -20.25
CA GLU A 339 28.04 1.00 -21.26
C GLU A 339 28.76 0.78 -22.63
N LYS A 340 30.08 0.97 -22.72
CA LYS A 340 30.82 0.77 -23.96
C LYS A 340 30.80 -0.67 -24.51
N GLY A 341 30.31 -1.64 -23.74
CA GLY A 341 30.17 -3.05 -24.12
C GLY A 341 28.91 -3.43 -24.91
N GLY A 342 28.04 -2.49 -25.25
CA GLY A 342 26.97 -2.60 -26.25
C GLY A 342 25.68 -3.34 -25.87
N LYS A 343 25.62 -4.17 -24.84
CA LYS A 343 24.38 -4.84 -24.42
C LYS A 343 23.87 -4.29 -23.07
N PRO A 344 22.57 -3.92 -22.98
CA PRO A 344 21.97 -3.52 -21.72
C PRO A 344 22.09 -4.65 -20.68
N GLN A 345 22.64 -4.34 -19.51
CA GLN A 345 22.72 -5.26 -18.38
C GLN A 345 22.07 -4.64 -17.15
N TRP A 346 21.42 -5.48 -16.35
CA TRP A 346 20.99 -5.06 -15.01
C TRP A 346 22.23 -4.80 -14.15
N ALA A 347 22.19 -3.74 -13.35
CA ALA A 347 23.29 -3.42 -12.45
C ALA A 347 23.41 -4.50 -11.37
N ALA A 348 24.61 -5.08 -11.24
CA ALA A 348 24.92 -6.04 -10.19
C ALA A 348 25.09 -5.36 -8.82
N GLN A 349 24.96 -6.13 -7.74
CA GLN A 349 25.32 -5.68 -6.41
C GLN A 349 26.85 -5.51 -6.36
N ASN A 350 27.35 -4.32 -5.98
CA ASN A 350 28.78 -3.93 -6.02
C ASN A 350 29.38 -3.83 -7.44
N ASP A 351 28.64 -3.26 -8.39
CA ASP A 351 29.09 -3.03 -9.75
C ASP A 351 30.35 -2.12 -9.77
N PRO A 352 31.50 -2.58 -10.33
CA PRO A 352 32.76 -1.83 -10.34
C PRO A 352 32.72 -0.55 -11.19
N ARG A 353 31.68 -0.38 -12.01
CA ARG A 353 31.47 0.81 -12.84
C ARG A 353 30.95 2.01 -12.04
N VAL A 354 30.50 1.79 -10.79
CA VAL A 354 29.93 2.83 -9.94
C VAL A 354 31.03 3.70 -9.31
N THR A 355 30.89 5.03 -9.39
CA THR A 355 31.84 5.98 -8.76
C THR A 355 31.62 6.02 -7.23
N ARG A 356 32.54 6.66 -6.48
CA ARG A 356 32.40 6.79 -5.03
C ARG A 356 31.18 7.64 -4.64
N VAL A 357 31.03 8.80 -5.26
CA VAL A 357 29.82 9.65 -5.11
C VAL A 357 28.60 8.89 -5.62
N GLY A 358 28.73 8.20 -6.76
CA GLY A 358 27.68 7.35 -7.32
C GLY A 358 27.15 6.29 -6.36
N ASN A 359 28.05 5.62 -5.61
CA ASN A 359 27.64 4.63 -4.61
C ASN A 359 26.81 5.25 -3.47
N PHE A 360 27.21 6.46 -3.01
CA PHE A 360 26.46 7.17 -1.98
C PHE A 360 25.10 7.61 -2.47
N ILE A 361 25.01 8.27 -3.65
CA ILE A 361 23.72 8.78 -4.17
C ILE A 361 22.75 7.66 -4.55
N ARG A 362 23.24 6.49 -5.01
CA ARG A 362 22.41 5.30 -5.26
C ARG A 362 21.86 4.70 -3.96
N LYS A 363 22.67 4.63 -2.90
CA LYS A 363 22.24 4.14 -1.58
C LYS A 363 21.17 5.03 -0.93
N THR A 364 21.23 6.33 -1.19
CA THR A 364 20.31 7.34 -0.64
C THR A 364 19.18 7.70 -1.60
N ARG A 365 19.14 7.10 -2.81
CA ARG A 365 18.19 7.41 -3.89
C ARG A 365 18.22 8.87 -4.37
N ILE A 366 19.26 9.62 -4.04
CA ILE A 366 19.48 11.00 -4.53
C ILE A 366 19.67 11.01 -6.05
N ASP A 367 20.23 9.95 -6.63
CA ASP A 367 20.42 9.80 -8.08
C ASP A 367 19.09 9.87 -8.86
N GLU A 368 17.96 9.56 -8.25
CA GLU A 368 16.63 9.58 -8.88
C GLU A 368 15.91 10.93 -8.76
N LEU A 369 16.42 11.90 -7.96
CA LEU A 369 15.78 13.22 -7.79
C LEU A 369 15.55 13.99 -9.09
N PRO A 370 16.44 13.97 -10.10
CA PRO A 370 16.19 14.67 -11.36
C PRO A 370 14.96 14.19 -12.13
N GLN A 371 14.42 12.98 -11.84
CA GLN A 371 13.17 12.48 -12.44
C GLN A 371 11.96 13.38 -12.13
N ILE A 372 12.03 14.21 -11.08
CA ILE A 372 11.00 15.21 -10.79
C ILE A 372 10.76 16.11 -12.02
N LEU A 373 11.79 16.39 -12.81
CA LEU A 373 11.65 17.15 -14.05
C LEU A 373 10.85 16.39 -15.12
N ASN A 374 10.96 15.06 -15.19
CA ASN A 374 10.11 14.24 -16.06
C ASN A 374 8.64 14.28 -15.60
N VAL A 375 8.39 14.36 -14.28
CA VAL A 375 7.03 14.56 -13.75
C VAL A 375 6.49 15.95 -14.16
N PHE A 376 7.29 17.01 -14.04
CA PHE A 376 6.89 18.35 -14.50
C PHE A 376 6.57 18.39 -15.99
N LYS A 377 7.34 17.71 -16.84
CA LYS A 377 7.06 17.60 -18.28
C LYS A 377 5.80 16.78 -18.58
N GLY A 378 5.38 15.92 -17.64
CA GLY A 378 4.21 15.05 -17.82
C GLY A 378 4.54 13.69 -18.47
N GLU A 379 5.82 13.37 -18.63
CA GLU A 379 6.30 12.07 -19.11
C GLU A 379 6.15 10.99 -18.04
N MET A 380 6.23 11.39 -16.74
CA MET A 380 6.05 10.54 -15.56
C MET A 380 4.99 11.10 -14.61
N SER A 381 4.59 10.27 -13.67
CA SER A 381 3.84 10.62 -12.46
C SER A 381 4.72 10.38 -11.23
N PHE A 382 4.29 10.89 -10.08
CA PHE A 382 4.95 10.54 -8.82
C PHE A 382 4.79 9.05 -8.51
N VAL A 383 3.56 8.56 -8.65
CA VAL A 383 3.21 7.16 -8.38
C VAL A 383 2.71 6.48 -9.64
N GLY A 384 3.31 5.35 -9.97
CA GLY A 384 2.98 4.52 -11.12
C GLY A 384 3.90 3.30 -11.25
N PRO A 385 3.69 2.44 -12.23
CA PRO A 385 4.61 1.35 -12.55
C PRO A 385 6.02 1.87 -12.85
N ARG A 386 7.05 1.18 -12.37
CA ARG A 386 8.44 1.58 -12.67
C ARG A 386 8.73 1.43 -14.17
N PRO A 387 9.25 2.48 -14.85
CA PRO A 387 9.53 2.40 -16.28
C PRO A 387 10.72 1.48 -16.55
N GLU A 388 10.56 0.56 -17.49
CA GLU A 388 11.60 -0.39 -17.90
C GLU A 388 12.23 0.01 -19.25
N ARG A 389 13.42 -0.54 -19.57
CA ARG A 389 14.12 -0.30 -20.84
C ARG A 389 13.39 -1.01 -21.98
N PRO A 390 13.28 -0.42 -23.19
CA PRO A 390 12.60 -1.06 -24.32
C PRO A 390 13.08 -2.48 -24.58
N TYR A 391 14.39 -2.72 -24.57
CA TYR A 391 15.01 -4.04 -24.75
C TYR A 391 14.44 -5.12 -23.80
N PHE A 392 14.23 -4.79 -22.52
CA PHE A 392 13.66 -5.74 -21.56
C PHE A 392 12.15 -5.88 -21.72
N VAL A 393 11.47 -4.81 -22.08
CA VAL A 393 10.02 -4.83 -22.31
C VAL A 393 9.67 -5.75 -23.47
N GLU A 394 10.42 -5.69 -24.58
CA GLU A 394 10.25 -6.57 -25.75
C GLU A 394 10.37 -8.04 -25.35
N GLN A 395 11.38 -8.41 -24.57
CA GLN A 395 11.56 -9.80 -24.10
C GLN A 395 10.47 -10.23 -23.11
N LEU A 396 10.02 -9.34 -22.23
CA LEU A 396 9.03 -9.67 -21.21
C LEU A 396 7.61 -9.80 -21.79
N ILE A 397 7.28 -9.08 -22.86
CA ILE A 397 5.98 -9.21 -23.55
C ILE A 397 5.77 -10.62 -24.08
N ASP A 398 6.83 -11.26 -24.58
CA ASP A 398 6.75 -12.60 -25.16
C ASP A 398 6.58 -13.69 -24.10
N VAL A 399 7.07 -13.46 -22.88
CA VAL A 399 7.12 -14.47 -21.81
C VAL A 399 6.05 -14.25 -20.74
N VAL A 400 5.68 -12.98 -20.47
CA VAL A 400 4.75 -12.62 -19.38
C VAL A 400 3.45 -12.12 -19.97
N PRO A 401 2.33 -12.87 -19.79
CA PRO A 401 1.02 -12.46 -20.30
C PRO A 401 0.59 -11.11 -19.75
N TYR A 402 -0.06 -10.30 -20.59
CA TYR A 402 -0.61 -8.98 -20.23
C TYR A 402 0.42 -7.95 -19.77
N TYR A 403 1.72 -8.16 -20.02
CA TYR A 403 2.78 -7.24 -19.58
C TYR A 403 2.55 -5.80 -20.04
N ASN A 404 2.02 -5.60 -21.26
CA ASN A 404 1.73 -4.29 -21.83
C ASN A 404 0.67 -3.47 -21.09
N VAL A 405 -0.23 -4.12 -20.33
CA VAL A 405 -1.31 -3.42 -19.62
C VAL A 405 -0.76 -2.43 -18.60
N ARG A 406 0.43 -2.66 -18.06
CA ARG A 406 1.10 -1.74 -17.15
C ARG A 406 1.44 -0.37 -17.75
N HIS A 407 1.53 -0.29 -19.07
CA HIS A 407 1.83 0.94 -19.81
C HIS A 407 0.57 1.79 -20.11
N SER A 408 -0.61 1.34 -19.75
CA SER A 408 -1.86 2.09 -19.94
C SER A 408 -1.98 3.34 -19.05
N ILE A 409 -1.05 3.51 -18.11
CA ILE A 409 -0.93 4.70 -17.26
C ILE A 409 0.51 5.21 -17.26
N LYS A 410 0.72 6.47 -16.83
CA LYS A 410 2.06 7.05 -16.73
C LYS A 410 2.94 6.27 -15.75
N PRO A 411 4.21 6.01 -16.10
CA PRO A 411 5.16 5.40 -15.19
C PRO A 411 5.45 6.33 -14.00
N GLY A 412 5.83 5.73 -12.86
CA GLY A 412 6.07 6.44 -11.61
C GLY A 412 7.53 6.47 -11.18
N ILE A 413 7.89 7.46 -10.36
CA ILE A 413 9.15 7.48 -9.59
C ILE A 413 9.10 6.35 -8.57
N THR A 414 7.96 6.21 -7.88
CA THR A 414 7.64 5.07 -7.00
C THR A 414 6.38 4.38 -7.47
N GLY A 415 6.12 3.16 -6.99
CA GLY A 415 4.95 2.39 -7.38
C GLY A 415 4.62 1.26 -6.42
N TRP A 416 3.41 0.71 -6.56
CA TRP A 416 2.91 -0.34 -5.68
C TRP A 416 3.82 -1.57 -5.65
N ALA A 417 4.30 -2.03 -6.83
CA ALA A 417 5.27 -3.11 -6.93
C ALA A 417 6.58 -2.79 -6.19
N GLN A 418 7.07 -1.54 -6.27
CA GLN A 418 8.35 -1.15 -5.66
C GLN A 418 8.32 -1.15 -4.13
N VAL A 419 7.16 -0.90 -3.52
CA VAL A 419 7.00 -0.87 -2.05
C VAL A 419 6.59 -2.22 -1.48
N ARG A 420 6.05 -3.14 -2.31
CA ARG A 420 5.53 -4.45 -1.88
C ARG A 420 6.43 -5.61 -2.23
N TYR A 421 7.22 -5.50 -3.28
CA TYR A 421 8.08 -6.56 -3.78
C TYR A 421 9.55 -6.13 -3.80
N GLY A 422 10.44 -7.01 -3.36
CA GLY A 422 11.87 -6.75 -3.33
C GLY A 422 12.53 -6.68 -4.72
N TYR A 423 13.83 -6.45 -4.73
CA TYR A 423 14.61 -6.43 -5.96
C TYR A 423 14.80 -7.84 -6.51
N GLY A 424 14.41 -8.06 -7.76
CA GLY A 424 14.61 -9.29 -8.51
C GLY A 424 14.68 -8.96 -10.00
N ALA A 425 15.39 -9.80 -10.77
CA ALA A 425 15.71 -9.58 -12.18
C ALA A 425 15.34 -10.79 -13.08
N SER A 426 14.61 -11.78 -12.54
CA SER A 426 14.11 -12.92 -13.30
C SER A 426 12.77 -12.63 -13.99
N ALA A 427 12.34 -13.51 -14.90
CA ALA A 427 11.01 -13.45 -15.50
C ALA A 427 9.91 -13.66 -14.45
N ASP A 428 10.14 -14.54 -13.46
CA ASP A 428 9.22 -14.75 -12.34
C ASP A 428 9.09 -13.49 -11.47
N ASP A 429 10.20 -12.79 -11.21
CA ASP A 429 10.15 -11.49 -10.52
C ASP A 429 9.38 -10.44 -11.32
N ALA A 430 9.51 -10.45 -12.65
CA ALA A 430 8.76 -9.56 -13.53
C ALA A 430 7.25 -9.86 -13.48
N LEU A 431 6.88 -11.14 -13.44
CA LEU A 431 5.49 -11.60 -13.28
C LEU A 431 4.91 -11.14 -11.93
N GLN A 432 5.65 -11.35 -10.83
CA GLN A 432 5.22 -10.92 -9.49
C GLN A 432 5.05 -9.39 -9.40
N LYS A 433 5.99 -8.63 -9.96
CA LYS A 433 5.88 -7.16 -10.03
C LYS A 433 4.69 -6.72 -10.87
N LEU A 434 4.45 -7.41 -12.01
CA LEU A 434 3.31 -7.13 -12.87
C LEU A 434 1.97 -7.29 -12.13
N GLN A 435 1.83 -8.31 -11.27
CA GLN A 435 0.61 -8.53 -10.49
C GLN A 435 0.27 -7.33 -9.59
N TYR A 436 1.28 -6.71 -8.97
CA TYR A 436 1.13 -5.47 -8.21
C TYR A 436 0.88 -4.26 -9.11
N ASP A 437 1.59 -4.15 -10.23
CA ASP A 437 1.39 -3.06 -11.19
C ASP A 437 -0.03 -3.07 -11.77
N LEU A 438 -0.56 -4.25 -12.13
CA LEU A 438 -1.94 -4.41 -12.61
C LEU A 438 -2.98 -4.03 -11.54
N TYR A 439 -2.73 -4.39 -10.28
CA TYR A 439 -3.57 -3.95 -9.18
C TYR A 439 -3.62 -2.41 -9.09
N TYR A 440 -2.46 -1.76 -9.19
CA TYR A 440 -2.39 -0.31 -9.19
C TYR A 440 -3.07 0.29 -10.42
N VAL A 441 -2.83 -0.25 -11.62
CA VAL A 441 -3.48 0.22 -12.87
C VAL A 441 -5.00 0.17 -12.74
N LYS A 442 -5.54 -0.94 -12.22
CA LYS A 442 -6.97 -1.15 -12.03
C LYS A 442 -7.58 -0.24 -10.96
N ASN A 443 -6.90 -0.09 -9.83
CA ASN A 443 -7.43 0.54 -8.62
C ASN A 443 -6.80 1.90 -8.32
N ASN A 444 -6.06 2.50 -9.28
CA ASN A 444 -5.37 3.77 -9.06
C ASN A 444 -6.31 4.84 -8.50
N SER A 445 -5.86 5.56 -7.49
CA SER A 445 -6.60 6.62 -6.81
C SER A 445 -5.63 7.49 -6.02
N LEU A 446 -5.98 8.75 -5.73
CA LEU A 446 -5.15 9.60 -4.87
C LEU A 446 -4.95 9.00 -3.47
N PHE A 447 -5.93 8.29 -2.97
CA PHE A 447 -5.81 7.57 -1.69
C PHE A 447 -4.71 6.50 -1.76
N LEU A 448 -4.69 5.68 -2.80
CA LEU A 448 -3.66 4.66 -3.01
C LEU A 448 -2.29 5.31 -3.26
N ASP A 449 -2.23 6.43 -3.97
CA ASP A 449 -1.00 7.19 -4.20
C ASP A 449 -0.39 7.66 -2.86
N ILE A 450 -1.21 8.23 -1.96
CA ILE A 450 -0.76 8.65 -0.63
C ILE A 450 -0.23 7.45 0.18
N LEU A 451 -0.92 6.30 0.15
CA LEU A 451 -0.45 5.09 0.83
C LEU A 451 0.91 4.62 0.27
N ILE A 452 1.08 4.64 -1.06
CA ILE A 452 2.36 4.27 -1.70
C ILE A 452 3.47 5.24 -1.31
N LEU A 453 3.19 6.54 -1.24
CA LEU A 453 4.17 7.54 -0.81
C LEU A 453 4.59 7.32 0.66
N ILE A 454 3.65 7.01 1.55
CA ILE A 454 3.93 6.66 2.95
C ILE A 454 4.79 5.40 3.04
N ASP A 455 4.44 4.33 2.30
CA ASP A 455 5.23 3.09 2.25
C ASP A 455 6.62 3.33 1.61
N THR A 456 6.72 4.23 0.61
CA THR A 456 8.00 4.62 0.02
C THR A 456 8.91 5.30 1.04
N LEU A 457 8.36 6.21 1.86
CA LEU A 457 9.11 6.85 2.94
C LEU A 457 9.67 5.81 3.91
N LYS A 458 8.88 4.80 4.26
CA LYS A 458 9.31 3.68 5.09
C LYS A 458 10.47 2.90 4.45
N VAL A 459 10.35 2.53 3.16
CA VAL A 459 11.40 1.79 2.43
C VAL A 459 12.71 2.59 2.41
N VAL A 460 12.63 3.91 2.23
CA VAL A 460 13.80 4.80 2.22
C VAL A 460 14.44 4.91 3.61
N LEU A 461 13.63 5.10 4.68
CA LEU A 461 14.12 5.27 6.04
C LEU A 461 14.73 3.98 6.62
N PHE A 462 14.10 2.82 6.37
CA PHE A 462 14.52 1.55 6.98
C PHE A 462 15.33 0.66 6.05
N ARG A 463 15.64 1.11 4.81
CA ARG A 463 16.39 0.32 3.82
C ARG A 463 15.83 -1.08 3.57
N SER A 464 14.53 -1.28 3.77
CA SER A 464 13.86 -2.58 3.64
C SER A 464 13.62 -3.04 2.19
N GLY A 465 14.08 -2.29 1.21
CA GLY A 465 13.92 -2.57 -0.24
C GLY A 465 15.17 -3.15 -0.93
N ARG A 466 16.00 -3.91 -0.21
CA ARG A 466 17.17 -4.61 -0.76
C ARG A 466 17.06 -6.10 -0.54
#